data_c1f0c0e96f030624093b0beb3bcec0d4
#
_entry.id   c1f0c0e96f030624093b0beb3bcec0d4
#
_cell.length_a   1.000
_cell.length_b   1.000
_cell.length_c   1.000
_cell.angle_alpha   90.00
_cell.angle_beta   90.00
_cell.angle_gamma   90.00
#
_symmetry.space_group_name_H-M   'P 1'
#
loop_
_entity.id
_entity.type
_entity.pdbx_description
1 polymer ?
#
loop_
_entity_poly.entity_id
_entity_poly.type
_entity_poly.pdbx_seq_one_letter_code
_entity_poly.pdbx_strand_id
1 'polypeptide(L)'
;MASTEHVPSFAHLEFDTPLYRTAIAQFDQAVPHANVDPGVAERLRHPERSIMVSCPVGLDDGTRVVFPGYRVQHSSVMGPTKGGVRYDPEVTLGECAALAVWMTWKCALLRLPYGGAKGGVRCNPPEMSAVEIERLTRRFTSELLPFIGPQEDIPAPDMATNEQTMAWMMDTYSMQKGYAVPEVVTGKPISIGGSVFRAEATGRVAVRAIWRSMSRSIA
;
A
#
# COMPACT_ATOMS: atom_id res chain seq x y z
N MET A 1 -29.15 34.80 -5.32
CA MET A 1 -28.60 33.65 -4.54
C MET A 1 -27.90 32.76 -5.54
N ALA A 2 -26.58 32.81 -5.62
CA ALA A 2 -25.82 31.93 -6.47
C ALA A 2 -25.83 30.54 -5.81
N SER A 3 -26.32 29.51 -6.50
CA SER A 3 -26.19 28.13 -6.11
C SER A 3 -24.69 27.85 -6.04
N THR A 4 -24.18 27.58 -4.84
CA THR A 4 -22.88 26.97 -4.68
C THR A 4 -22.98 25.56 -5.27
N GLU A 5 -22.70 25.43 -6.56
CA GLU A 5 -22.43 24.11 -7.13
C GLU A 5 -21.25 23.55 -6.36
N HIS A 6 -21.54 22.55 -5.56
CA HIS A 6 -20.53 21.80 -4.82
C HIS A 6 -19.60 21.16 -5.85
N VAL A 7 -18.35 21.58 -5.89
CA VAL A 7 -17.33 20.90 -6.71
C VAL A 7 -17.34 19.43 -6.29
N PRO A 8 -17.52 18.49 -7.22
CA PRO A 8 -17.59 17.08 -6.86
C PRO A 8 -16.32 16.69 -6.08
N SER A 9 -16.52 16.07 -4.94
CA SER A 9 -15.40 15.50 -4.18
C SER A 9 -14.70 14.43 -5.01
N PHE A 10 -13.43 14.18 -4.73
CA PHE A 10 -12.64 13.12 -5.35
C PHE A 10 -13.31 11.72 -5.37
N ALA A 11 -14.31 11.51 -4.52
CA ALA A 11 -15.08 10.28 -4.41
C ALA A 11 -15.82 9.86 -5.70
N HIS A 12 -16.10 10.79 -6.60
CA HIS A 12 -16.85 10.50 -7.82
C HIS A 12 -15.98 10.11 -9.02
N LEU A 13 -14.66 10.11 -8.91
CA LEU A 13 -13.80 9.90 -10.06
C LEU A 13 -13.35 8.42 -10.18
N GLU A 14 -12.29 8.02 -9.54
CA GLU A 14 -11.68 6.72 -9.80
C GLU A 14 -11.60 5.83 -8.54
N PHE A 15 -11.98 6.38 -7.38
CA PHE A 15 -11.98 5.66 -6.11
C PHE A 15 -13.31 4.97 -5.81
N ASP A 16 -14.37 5.22 -6.57
CA ASP A 16 -15.72 4.75 -6.24
C ASP A 16 -15.88 3.24 -6.47
N THR A 17 -15.15 2.47 -5.68
CA THR A 17 -15.30 1.02 -5.59
C THR A 17 -16.07 0.64 -4.32
N PRO A 18 -16.75 -0.55 -4.32
CA PRO A 18 -17.43 -1.03 -3.12
C PRO A 18 -16.51 -1.09 -1.90
N LEU A 19 -15.24 -1.45 -2.10
CA LEU A 19 -14.27 -1.54 -1.01
C LEU A 19 -13.92 -0.17 -0.44
N TYR A 20 -13.73 0.84 -1.29
CA TYR A 20 -13.46 2.21 -0.83
C TYR A 20 -14.66 2.80 -0.09
N ARG A 21 -15.87 2.62 -0.63
CA ARG A 21 -17.10 3.02 0.08
C ARG A 21 -17.21 2.37 1.46
N THR A 22 -16.85 1.10 1.59
CA THR A 22 -16.83 0.41 2.88
C THR A 22 -15.82 1.03 3.84
N ALA A 23 -14.60 1.32 3.39
CA ALA A 23 -13.58 1.95 4.22
C ALA A 23 -14.00 3.34 4.73
N ILE A 24 -14.60 4.16 3.86
CA ILE A 24 -15.10 5.48 4.23
C ILE A 24 -16.33 5.38 5.15
N ALA A 25 -17.26 4.46 4.91
CA ALA A 25 -18.41 4.26 5.79
C ALA A 25 -18.00 3.86 7.21
N GLN A 26 -16.97 3.02 7.36
CA GLN A 26 -16.40 2.68 8.67
C GLN A 26 -15.80 3.89 9.37
N PHE A 27 -15.10 4.75 8.62
CA PHE A 27 -14.56 5.99 9.14
C PHE A 27 -15.69 6.92 9.61
N ASP A 28 -16.72 7.14 8.78
CA ASP A 28 -17.86 7.99 9.09
C ASP A 28 -18.65 7.53 10.33
N GLN A 29 -18.71 6.23 10.58
CA GLN A 29 -19.28 5.69 11.83
C GLN A 29 -18.41 6.02 13.05
N ALA A 30 -17.09 6.12 12.90
CA ALA A 30 -16.18 6.40 14.01
C ALA A 30 -16.09 7.91 14.35
N VAL A 31 -16.20 8.78 13.37
CA VAL A 31 -16.04 10.25 13.52
C VAL A 31 -16.87 10.86 14.63
N PRO A 32 -18.18 10.55 14.81
CA PRO A 32 -18.99 11.12 15.89
C PRO A 32 -18.50 10.78 17.30
N HIS A 33 -17.74 9.70 17.43
CA HIS A 33 -17.19 9.22 18.71
C HIS A 33 -15.79 9.75 19.00
N ALA A 34 -15.14 10.37 18.02
CA ALA A 34 -13.73 10.78 18.11
C ALA A 34 -13.54 12.25 18.51
N ASN A 35 -14.60 13.05 18.59
CA ASN A 35 -14.56 14.50 18.87
C ASN A 35 -13.53 15.24 17.99
N VAL A 36 -13.51 14.94 16.69
CA VAL A 36 -12.57 15.48 15.71
C VAL A 36 -13.19 16.71 15.03
N ASP A 37 -12.35 17.70 14.73
CA ASP A 37 -12.75 18.85 13.91
C ASP A 37 -13.30 18.38 12.55
N PRO A 38 -14.44 18.95 12.07
CA PRO A 38 -15.04 18.53 10.81
C PRO A 38 -14.11 18.66 9.59
N GLY A 39 -13.25 19.69 9.55
CA GLY A 39 -12.29 19.88 8.46
C GLY A 39 -11.19 18.81 8.47
N VAL A 40 -10.76 18.39 9.66
CA VAL A 40 -9.82 17.27 9.81
C VAL A 40 -10.48 15.96 9.39
N ALA A 41 -11.74 15.74 9.77
CA ALA A 41 -12.48 14.56 9.35
C ALA A 41 -12.62 14.50 7.83
N GLU A 42 -12.98 15.62 7.19
CA GLU A 42 -13.08 15.71 5.73
C GLU A 42 -11.75 15.42 5.04
N ARG A 43 -10.66 15.98 5.56
CA ARG A 43 -9.32 15.73 5.06
C ARG A 43 -8.95 14.24 5.09
N LEU A 44 -9.33 13.53 6.15
CA LEU A 44 -9.02 12.12 6.36
C LEU A 44 -9.90 11.14 5.54
N ARG A 45 -10.91 11.64 4.85
CA ARG A 45 -11.67 10.83 3.88
C ARG A 45 -10.91 10.61 2.58
N HIS A 46 -9.94 11.45 2.28
CA HIS A 46 -9.28 11.47 0.97
C HIS A 46 -7.79 11.14 1.08
N PRO A 47 -7.24 10.36 0.14
CA PRO A 47 -5.81 10.19 0.04
C PRO A 47 -5.06 11.51 -0.22
N GLU A 48 -3.88 11.66 0.36
CA GLU A 48 -3.00 12.79 0.08
C GLU A 48 -2.46 12.77 -1.34
N ARG A 49 -2.22 11.56 -1.85
CA ARG A 49 -1.65 11.38 -3.19
C ARG A 49 -2.06 10.03 -3.77
N SER A 50 -2.39 10.05 -5.05
CA SER A 50 -2.65 8.86 -5.85
C SER A 50 -1.81 8.92 -7.12
N ILE A 51 -1.11 7.83 -7.39
CA ILE A 51 -0.14 7.73 -8.46
C ILE A 51 -0.55 6.53 -9.31
N MET A 52 -0.70 6.75 -10.61
CA MET A 52 -0.86 5.72 -11.61
C MET A 52 0.33 5.76 -12.57
N VAL A 53 0.91 4.62 -12.83
CA VAL A 53 2.08 4.48 -13.69
C VAL A 53 1.87 3.41 -14.75
N SER A 54 2.54 3.55 -15.88
CA SER A 54 2.58 2.56 -16.94
C SER A 54 3.89 1.79 -16.87
N CYS A 55 3.80 0.46 -16.75
CA CYS A 55 4.95 -0.43 -16.65
C CYS A 55 5.11 -1.25 -17.94
N PRO A 56 5.84 -0.76 -18.96
CA PRO A 56 6.16 -1.55 -20.15
C PRO A 56 7.18 -2.63 -19.81
N VAL A 57 6.84 -3.88 -20.11
CA VAL A 57 7.66 -5.08 -19.84
C VAL A 57 7.76 -5.93 -21.10
N GLY A 58 8.96 -6.40 -21.43
CA GLY A 58 9.17 -7.43 -22.43
C GLY A 58 8.93 -8.80 -21.81
N LEU A 59 8.05 -9.58 -22.42
CA LEU A 59 7.77 -10.97 -22.03
C LEU A 59 8.80 -11.92 -22.63
N ASP A 60 8.84 -13.15 -22.13
CA ASP A 60 9.82 -14.17 -22.56
C ASP A 60 9.57 -14.67 -24.00
N ASP A 61 8.34 -14.50 -24.50
CA ASP A 61 7.97 -14.77 -25.90
C ASP A 61 8.38 -13.65 -26.88
N GLY A 62 9.02 -12.59 -26.38
CA GLY A 62 9.46 -11.43 -27.17
C GLY A 62 8.39 -10.34 -27.34
N THR A 63 7.18 -10.53 -26.86
CA THR A 63 6.13 -9.51 -26.91
C THR A 63 6.39 -8.41 -25.85
N ARG A 64 5.72 -7.27 -26.00
CA ARG A 64 5.76 -6.18 -25.02
C ARG A 64 4.35 -5.89 -24.53
N VAL A 65 4.19 -5.88 -23.21
CA VAL A 65 2.92 -5.57 -22.53
C VAL A 65 3.14 -4.38 -21.60
N VAL A 66 2.13 -3.51 -21.50
CA VAL A 66 2.13 -2.39 -20.57
C VAL A 66 1.17 -2.71 -19.42
N PHE A 67 1.71 -2.87 -18.23
CA PHE A 67 0.93 -3.14 -17.02
C PHE A 67 0.63 -1.83 -16.30
N PRO A 68 -0.63 -1.58 -15.89
CA PRO A 68 -0.94 -0.43 -15.03
C PRO A 68 -0.50 -0.72 -13.59
N GLY A 69 0.21 0.23 -13.00
CA GLY A 69 0.65 0.20 -11.61
C GLY A 69 0.05 1.36 -10.82
N TYR A 70 -0.19 1.14 -9.53
CA TYR A 70 -0.84 2.10 -8.64
C TYR A 70 -0.06 2.23 -7.34
N ARG A 71 0.01 3.46 -6.79
CA ARG A 71 0.45 3.72 -5.43
C ARG A 71 -0.41 4.83 -4.84
N VAL A 72 -1.05 4.56 -3.70
CA VAL A 72 -1.87 5.52 -2.98
C VAL A 72 -1.24 5.76 -1.62
N GLN A 73 -1.00 7.04 -1.29
CA GLN A 73 -0.53 7.54 -0.01
C GLN A 73 -1.71 8.24 0.65
N HIS A 74 -2.27 7.65 1.70
CA HIS A 74 -3.49 8.15 2.31
C HIS A 74 -3.22 9.29 3.28
N SER A 75 -2.31 9.10 4.22
CA SER A 75 -1.95 10.14 5.19
C SER A 75 -0.52 9.97 5.68
N SER A 76 0.24 11.06 5.69
CA SER A 76 1.62 11.15 6.17
C SER A 76 1.76 11.85 7.52
N VAL A 77 0.65 12.22 8.16
CA VAL A 77 0.65 13.03 9.41
C VAL A 77 1.41 12.36 10.55
N MET A 78 1.40 11.02 10.63
CA MET A 78 2.12 10.28 11.68
C MET A 78 3.56 9.89 11.30
N GLY A 79 3.98 10.19 10.09
CA GLY A 79 5.31 9.82 9.55
C GLY A 79 5.24 9.32 8.12
N PRO A 80 6.31 8.78 7.57
CA PRO A 80 6.35 8.26 6.21
C PRO A 80 5.23 7.24 6.01
N THR A 81 4.60 7.29 4.84
CA THR A 81 3.52 6.35 4.54
C THR A 81 4.08 4.93 4.37
N LYS A 82 3.30 3.92 4.74
CA LYS A 82 3.72 2.53 4.70
C LYS A 82 2.59 1.62 4.26
N GLY A 83 2.90 0.68 3.37
CA GLY A 83 1.91 -0.31 2.93
C GLY A 83 2.41 -1.30 1.90
N GLY A 84 1.64 -2.38 1.72
CA GLY A 84 1.97 -3.47 0.80
C GLY A 84 1.86 -3.08 -0.67
N VAL A 85 2.54 -3.86 -1.50
CA VAL A 85 2.40 -3.88 -2.96
C VAL A 85 1.79 -5.22 -3.34
N ARG A 86 0.66 -5.21 -4.04
CA ARG A 86 -0.09 -6.39 -4.47
C ARG A 86 0.03 -6.60 -5.97
N TYR A 87 0.21 -7.84 -6.40
CA TYR A 87 0.12 -8.22 -7.79
C TYR A 87 -1.11 -9.11 -7.98
N ASP A 88 -2.09 -8.61 -8.75
CA ASP A 88 -3.35 -9.31 -8.97
C ASP A 88 -4.06 -8.74 -10.21
N PRO A 89 -4.77 -9.56 -11.01
CA PRO A 89 -5.51 -9.07 -12.18
C PRO A 89 -6.66 -8.12 -11.85
N GLU A 90 -7.15 -8.13 -10.61
CA GLU A 90 -8.26 -7.26 -10.16
C GLU A 90 -7.81 -5.97 -9.45
N VAL A 91 -6.50 -5.72 -9.35
CA VAL A 91 -5.99 -4.50 -8.73
C VAL A 91 -6.51 -3.25 -9.44
N THR A 92 -7.09 -2.35 -8.66
CA THR A 92 -7.59 -1.05 -9.10
C THR A 92 -7.09 0.08 -8.20
N LEU A 93 -7.17 1.31 -8.69
CA LEU A 93 -6.84 2.49 -7.90
C LEU A 93 -7.73 2.61 -6.65
N GLY A 94 -9.04 2.34 -6.79
CA GLY A 94 -9.99 2.38 -5.68
C GLY A 94 -9.74 1.31 -4.62
N GLU A 95 -9.30 0.11 -5.00
CA GLU A 95 -8.85 -0.90 -4.05
C GLU A 95 -7.61 -0.43 -3.29
N CYS A 96 -6.61 0.09 -4.00
CA CYS A 96 -5.41 0.64 -3.37
C CYS A 96 -5.76 1.78 -2.41
N ALA A 97 -6.71 2.65 -2.75
CA ALA A 97 -7.16 3.73 -1.88
C ALA A 97 -7.81 3.21 -0.60
N ALA A 98 -8.74 2.26 -0.69
CA ALA A 98 -9.37 1.62 0.46
C ALA A 98 -8.36 1.00 1.42
N LEU A 99 -7.43 0.23 0.86
CA LEU A 99 -6.40 -0.45 1.65
C LEU A 99 -5.38 0.54 2.26
N ALA A 100 -5.12 1.68 1.62
CA ALA A 100 -4.28 2.74 2.16
C ALA A 100 -4.95 3.43 3.35
N VAL A 101 -6.26 3.68 3.31
CA VAL A 101 -7.07 4.16 4.44
C VAL A 101 -6.92 3.21 5.62
N TRP A 102 -7.16 1.92 5.43
CA TRP A 102 -7.02 0.93 6.50
C TRP A 102 -5.60 0.81 7.04
N MET A 103 -4.57 1.02 6.21
CA MET A 103 -3.19 1.06 6.68
C MET A 103 -2.93 2.24 7.61
N THR A 104 -3.51 3.43 7.34
CA THR A 104 -3.42 4.58 8.25
C THR A 104 -4.02 4.25 9.61
N TRP A 105 -5.24 3.68 9.64
CA TRP A 105 -5.89 3.30 10.90
C TRP A 105 -5.14 2.20 11.64
N LYS A 106 -4.61 1.23 10.92
CA LYS A 106 -3.80 0.16 11.50
C LYS A 106 -2.55 0.71 12.19
N CYS A 107 -1.82 1.61 11.56
CA CYS A 107 -0.65 2.24 12.14
C CYS A 107 -1.02 3.14 13.35
N ALA A 108 -2.07 3.95 13.22
CA ALA A 108 -2.55 4.82 14.27
C ALA A 108 -3.02 4.05 15.51
N LEU A 109 -3.76 2.96 15.33
CA LEU A 109 -4.25 2.10 16.42
C LEU A 109 -3.11 1.53 17.27
N LEU A 110 -2.00 1.20 16.63
CA LEU A 110 -0.81 0.69 17.30
C LEU A 110 0.19 1.79 17.69
N ARG A 111 -0.15 3.05 17.45
CA ARG A 111 0.72 4.23 17.69
C ARG A 111 2.08 4.10 17.02
N LEU A 112 2.10 3.52 15.81
CA LEU A 112 3.31 3.44 15.01
C LEU A 112 3.56 4.79 14.33
N PRO A 113 4.84 5.23 14.21
CA PRO A 113 5.19 6.51 13.59
C PRO A 113 5.19 6.39 12.06
N TYR A 114 4.07 5.91 11.49
CA TYR A 114 3.87 5.71 10.07
C TYR A 114 2.48 6.14 9.63
N GLY A 115 2.43 6.70 8.44
CA GLY A 115 1.19 6.88 7.72
C GLY A 115 0.74 5.60 6.99
N GLY A 116 -0.31 5.73 6.18
CA GLY A 116 -0.86 4.61 5.41
C GLY A 116 -0.66 4.77 3.92
N ALA A 117 -0.16 3.71 3.28
CA ALA A 117 -0.11 3.59 1.83
C ALA A 117 -0.53 2.20 1.36
N LYS A 118 -0.83 2.10 0.08
CA LYS A 118 -1.04 0.83 -0.62
C LYS A 118 -0.69 1.00 -2.09
N GLY A 119 -0.17 -0.07 -2.68
CA GLY A 119 0.08 -0.11 -4.11
C GLY A 119 -0.18 -1.49 -4.69
N GLY A 120 -0.05 -1.58 -5.98
CA GLY A 120 -0.13 -2.82 -6.71
C GLY A 120 0.06 -2.64 -8.20
N VAL A 121 0.21 -3.76 -8.88
CA VAL A 121 0.24 -3.82 -10.34
C VAL A 121 -0.84 -4.78 -10.80
N ARG A 122 -1.62 -4.34 -11.76
CA ARG A 122 -2.64 -5.20 -12.39
C ARG A 122 -1.97 -6.15 -13.37
N CYS A 123 -1.70 -7.36 -12.92
CA CYS A 123 -1.05 -8.44 -13.68
C CYS A 123 -1.55 -9.80 -13.19
N ASN A 124 -1.25 -10.85 -13.92
CA ASN A 124 -1.59 -12.22 -13.54
C ASN A 124 -0.31 -13.02 -13.20
N PRO A 125 0.21 -12.95 -11.96
CA PRO A 125 1.48 -13.58 -11.58
C PRO A 125 1.57 -15.08 -11.87
N PRO A 126 0.51 -15.89 -11.71
CA PRO A 126 0.56 -17.32 -12.08
C PRO A 126 0.88 -17.59 -13.55
N GLU A 127 0.61 -16.66 -14.45
CA GLU A 127 0.89 -16.76 -15.89
C GLU A 127 2.23 -16.14 -16.30
N MET A 128 2.98 -15.60 -15.34
CA MET A 128 4.25 -14.91 -15.58
C MET A 128 5.43 -15.72 -15.06
N SER A 129 6.53 -15.68 -15.79
CA SER A 129 7.80 -16.25 -15.31
C SER A 129 8.41 -15.39 -14.18
N ALA A 130 9.30 -15.98 -13.39
CA ALA A 130 10.02 -15.25 -12.35
C ALA A 130 10.83 -14.07 -12.92
N VAL A 131 11.34 -14.20 -14.13
CA VAL A 131 12.11 -13.15 -14.83
C VAL A 131 11.21 -12.01 -15.29
N GLU A 132 10.02 -12.34 -15.77
CA GLU A 132 9.01 -11.32 -16.13
C GLU A 132 8.53 -10.54 -14.92
N ILE A 133 8.28 -11.23 -13.79
CA ILE A 133 7.92 -10.59 -12.50
C ILE A 133 9.07 -9.70 -12.02
N GLU A 134 10.32 -10.11 -12.16
CA GLU A 134 11.47 -9.27 -11.84
C GLU A 134 11.49 -8.01 -12.69
N ARG A 135 11.39 -8.14 -14.02
CA ARG A 135 11.34 -6.99 -14.94
C ARG A 135 10.21 -6.03 -14.60
N LEU A 136 9.01 -6.57 -14.33
CA LEU A 136 7.84 -5.81 -13.91
C LEU A 136 8.10 -5.06 -12.60
N THR A 137 8.63 -5.73 -11.59
CA THR A 137 8.95 -5.16 -10.28
C THR A 137 9.96 -4.02 -10.39
N ARG A 138 11.03 -4.25 -11.13
CA ARG A 138 12.07 -3.24 -11.37
C ARG A 138 11.51 -2.03 -12.13
N ARG A 139 10.67 -2.27 -13.13
CA ARG A 139 10.02 -1.18 -13.88
C ARG A 139 9.07 -0.39 -13.00
N PHE A 140 8.20 -1.05 -12.26
CA PHE A 140 7.29 -0.41 -11.31
C PHE A 140 8.04 0.42 -10.26
N THR A 141 9.13 -0.11 -9.71
CA THR A 141 9.98 0.62 -8.75
C THR A 141 10.59 1.87 -9.38
N SER A 142 11.07 1.77 -10.61
CA SER A 142 11.66 2.92 -11.32
C SER A 142 10.64 4.04 -11.53
N GLU A 143 9.39 3.71 -11.85
CA GLU A 143 8.33 4.72 -11.99
C GLU A 143 7.94 5.37 -10.65
N LEU A 144 8.08 4.63 -9.54
CA LEU A 144 7.78 5.14 -8.21
C LEU A 144 8.93 5.86 -7.51
N LEU A 145 10.12 5.88 -8.08
CA LEU A 145 11.33 6.46 -7.48
C LEU A 145 11.15 7.85 -6.86
N PRO A 146 10.41 8.80 -7.49
CA PRO A 146 10.21 10.12 -6.93
C PRO A 146 9.27 10.15 -5.71
N PHE A 147 8.58 9.06 -5.42
CA PHE A 147 7.47 9.02 -4.46
C PHE A 147 7.70 8.06 -3.31
N ILE A 148 8.69 7.15 -3.41
CA ILE A 148 9.04 6.19 -2.37
C ILE A 148 10.40 6.52 -1.77
N GLY A 149 10.58 6.13 -0.53
CA GLY A 149 11.84 6.36 0.20
C GLY A 149 11.66 6.13 1.69
N PRO A 150 12.77 6.02 2.44
CA PRO A 150 12.71 5.79 3.89
C PRO A 150 11.98 6.88 4.67
N GLN A 151 11.95 8.11 4.16
CA GLN A 151 11.31 9.26 4.79
C GLN A 151 9.98 9.68 4.14
N GLU A 152 9.60 9.05 3.02
CA GLU A 152 8.39 9.39 2.26
C GLU A 152 7.35 8.28 2.30
N ASP A 153 7.70 7.11 1.75
CA ASP A 153 6.78 6.00 1.58
C ASP A 153 7.54 4.68 1.48
N ILE A 154 7.22 3.74 2.35
CA ILE A 154 7.96 2.48 2.52
C ILE A 154 7.09 1.30 2.06
N PRO A 155 7.34 0.73 0.87
CA PRO A 155 6.68 -0.49 0.41
C PRO A 155 6.95 -1.71 1.29
N ALA A 156 6.03 -2.67 1.21
CA ALA A 156 6.12 -3.95 1.91
C ALA A 156 5.50 -5.05 1.05
N PRO A 157 5.73 -6.35 1.34
CA PRO A 157 5.05 -7.43 0.63
C PRO A 157 3.55 -7.48 0.95
N ASP A 158 2.77 -7.94 -0.03
CA ASP A 158 1.36 -8.26 0.07
C ASP A 158 1.03 -9.48 -0.80
N MET A 159 -0.21 -9.65 -1.24
CA MET A 159 -0.61 -10.78 -2.08
C MET A 159 0.23 -10.86 -3.37
N ALA A 160 0.70 -12.06 -3.69
CA ALA A 160 1.58 -12.41 -4.80
C ALA A 160 2.89 -11.61 -4.89
N THR A 161 3.33 -10.99 -3.79
CA THR A 161 4.67 -10.42 -3.63
C THR A 161 5.33 -10.99 -2.37
N ASN A 162 6.65 -11.08 -2.38
CA ASN A 162 7.41 -11.78 -1.34
C ASN A 162 8.75 -11.06 -1.04
N GLU A 163 9.59 -11.73 -0.26
CA GLU A 163 10.93 -11.22 0.09
C GLU A 163 11.79 -10.93 -1.14
N GLN A 164 11.70 -11.76 -2.18
CA GLN A 164 12.47 -11.58 -3.42
C GLN A 164 11.98 -10.34 -4.18
N THR A 165 10.66 -10.11 -4.24
CA THR A 165 10.08 -8.89 -4.82
C THR A 165 10.63 -7.65 -4.11
N MET A 166 10.69 -7.67 -2.78
CA MET A 166 11.24 -6.57 -2.00
C MET A 166 12.74 -6.38 -2.22
N ALA A 167 13.48 -7.47 -2.42
CA ALA A 167 14.89 -7.40 -2.78
C ALA A 167 15.11 -6.68 -4.12
N TRP A 168 14.32 -7.00 -5.15
CA TRP A 168 14.37 -6.31 -6.44
C TRP A 168 14.00 -4.83 -6.35
N MET A 169 13.00 -4.49 -5.52
CA MET A 169 12.64 -3.09 -5.27
C MET A 169 13.79 -2.33 -4.59
N MET A 170 14.37 -2.90 -3.53
CA MET A 170 15.49 -2.30 -2.82
C MET A 170 16.71 -2.10 -3.73
N ASP A 171 17.06 -3.12 -4.50
CA ASP A 171 18.17 -3.09 -5.45
C ASP A 171 17.98 -2.00 -6.50
N THR A 172 16.81 -1.97 -7.15
CA THR A 172 16.48 -0.96 -8.17
C THR A 172 16.54 0.46 -7.61
N TYR A 173 15.98 0.68 -6.42
CA TYR A 173 16.02 1.98 -5.75
C TYR A 173 17.46 2.38 -5.41
N SER A 174 18.23 1.46 -4.85
CA SER A 174 19.63 1.70 -4.45
C SER A 174 20.53 2.01 -5.64
N MET A 175 20.36 1.30 -6.76
CA MET A 175 21.08 1.59 -8.01
C MET A 175 20.85 3.02 -8.48
N GLN A 176 19.63 3.53 -8.42
CA GLN A 176 19.31 4.89 -8.83
C GLN A 176 19.84 5.96 -7.84
N LYS A 177 19.97 5.61 -6.55
CA LYS A 177 20.57 6.50 -5.55
C LYS A 177 22.10 6.46 -5.57
N GLY A 178 22.71 5.42 -6.13
CA GLY A 178 24.17 5.24 -6.17
C GLY A 178 24.76 4.67 -4.89
N TYR A 179 23.94 4.27 -3.91
CA TYR A 179 24.35 3.60 -2.66
C TYR A 179 23.21 2.72 -2.14
N ALA A 180 23.53 1.77 -1.27
CA ALA A 180 22.54 0.88 -0.69
C ALA A 180 21.59 1.61 0.27
N VAL A 181 20.27 1.44 0.07
CA VAL A 181 19.20 2.01 0.90
C VAL A 181 18.24 0.90 1.34
N PRO A 182 18.66 0.04 2.28
CA PRO A 182 17.83 -1.07 2.73
C PRO A 182 16.52 -0.64 3.40
N GLU A 183 16.46 0.55 3.95
CA GLU A 183 15.30 1.10 4.66
C GLU A 183 14.13 1.44 3.71
N VAL A 184 14.35 1.48 2.40
CA VAL A 184 13.31 1.84 1.42
C VAL A 184 12.13 0.85 1.40
N VAL A 185 12.36 -0.40 1.78
CA VAL A 185 11.32 -1.45 1.85
C VAL A 185 11.42 -2.25 3.14
N THR A 186 10.30 -2.86 3.55
CA THR A 186 10.30 -3.89 4.61
C THR A 186 9.90 -5.25 4.03
N GLY A 187 10.19 -6.31 4.78
CA GLY A 187 9.89 -7.69 4.35
C GLY A 187 10.84 -8.24 3.31
N LYS A 188 12.01 -7.64 3.16
CA LYS A 188 13.13 -8.16 2.36
C LYS A 188 13.85 -9.29 3.09
N PRO A 189 14.68 -10.10 2.41
CA PRO A 189 15.46 -11.18 3.01
C PRO A 189 16.34 -10.70 4.18
N ILE A 190 16.54 -11.57 5.18
CA ILE A 190 17.38 -11.29 6.36
C ILE A 190 18.81 -10.93 5.96
N SER A 191 19.36 -11.61 4.96
CA SER A 191 20.73 -11.41 4.46
C SER A 191 21.01 -10.00 3.94
N ILE A 192 19.96 -9.23 3.60
CA ILE A 192 20.07 -7.84 3.12
C ILE A 192 19.37 -6.85 4.06
N GLY A 193 19.28 -7.18 5.35
CA GLY A 193 18.72 -6.32 6.39
C GLY A 193 17.24 -6.50 6.68
N GLY A 194 16.66 -7.67 6.35
CA GLY A 194 15.30 -8.05 6.75
C GLY A 194 15.16 -8.40 8.23
N SER A 195 13.93 -8.47 8.72
CA SER A 195 13.61 -8.82 10.11
C SER A 195 13.37 -10.32 10.27
N VAL A 196 13.99 -10.93 11.29
CA VAL A 196 13.91 -12.37 11.59
C VAL A 196 12.49 -12.87 11.79
N PHE A 197 11.59 -12.07 12.38
CA PHE A 197 10.22 -12.52 12.71
C PHE A 197 9.18 -12.17 11.64
N ARG A 198 9.56 -11.59 10.50
CA ARG A 198 8.60 -11.11 9.51
C ARG A 198 7.74 -12.22 8.93
N ALA A 199 8.30 -13.36 8.61
CA ALA A 199 7.59 -14.50 8.01
C ALA A 199 6.44 -15.01 8.90
N GLU A 200 6.61 -15.01 10.21
CA GLU A 200 5.64 -15.52 11.18
C GLU A 200 4.72 -14.44 11.77
N ALA A 201 5.02 -13.15 11.55
CA ALA A 201 4.39 -12.03 12.27
C ALA A 201 2.86 -12.06 12.15
N THR A 202 2.33 -12.26 10.96
CA THR A 202 0.86 -12.27 10.71
C THR A 202 0.19 -13.45 11.42
N GLY A 203 0.74 -14.64 11.30
CA GLY A 203 0.21 -15.84 11.95
C GLY A 203 0.27 -15.73 13.50
N ARG A 204 1.38 -15.26 14.04
CA ARG A 204 1.53 -15.06 15.50
C ARG A 204 0.52 -14.05 16.07
N VAL A 205 0.26 -12.96 15.36
CA VAL A 205 -0.74 -11.97 15.79
C VAL A 205 -2.14 -12.55 15.76
N ALA A 206 -2.51 -13.29 14.70
CA ALA A 206 -3.81 -13.94 14.59
C ALA A 206 -4.04 -14.96 15.73
N VAL A 207 -3.09 -15.85 15.97
CA VAL A 207 -3.16 -16.84 17.07
C VAL A 207 -3.28 -16.15 18.42
N ARG A 208 -2.51 -15.10 18.67
CA ARG A 208 -2.56 -14.36 19.94
C ARG A 208 -3.88 -13.61 20.14
N ALA A 209 -4.49 -13.10 19.08
CA ALA A 209 -5.80 -12.45 19.13
C ALA A 209 -6.90 -13.47 19.47
N ILE A 210 -6.89 -14.63 18.82
CA ILE A 210 -7.82 -15.74 19.11
C ILE A 210 -7.66 -16.21 20.55
N TRP A 211 -6.45 -16.47 21.02
CA TRP A 211 -6.17 -16.86 22.39
C TRP A 211 -6.74 -15.87 23.42
N ARG A 212 -6.52 -14.58 23.23
CA ARG A 212 -7.05 -13.53 24.12
C ARG A 212 -8.57 -13.45 24.10
N SER A 213 -9.22 -13.68 22.96
CA SER A 213 -10.67 -13.74 22.86
C SER A 213 -11.24 -14.92 23.66
N MET A 214 -10.66 -16.11 23.49
CA MET A 214 -11.08 -17.31 24.20
C MET A 214 -10.88 -17.20 25.72
N SER A 215 -9.75 -16.65 26.18
CA SER A 215 -9.47 -16.49 27.61
C SER A 215 -10.40 -15.48 28.33
N ARG A 216 -10.98 -14.52 27.58
CA ARG A 216 -11.99 -13.59 28.12
C ARG A 216 -13.39 -14.17 28.19
N SER A 217 -13.68 -15.22 27.41
CA SER A 217 -15.00 -15.88 27.43
C SER A 217 -15.10 -16.94 28.52
N ILE A 218 -14.01 -17.27 29.21
CA ILE A 218 -13.94 -18.29 30.26
C ILE A 218 -13.83 -17.66 31.66
N ALA A 219 -13.64 -16.35 31.74
CA ALA A 219 -13.61 -15.57 32.98
C ALA A 219 -14.92 -14.81 33.18
#